data_16904043321fc6f66d6e9a416f22b697
#
_entry.id   16904043321fc6f66d6e9a416f22b697
#
_cell.length_a   1.000
_cell.length_b   1.000
_cell.length_c   1.000
_cell.angle_alpha   90.00
_cell.angle_beta   90.00
_cell.angle_gamma   90.00
#
_symmetry.space_group_name_H-M   'P 1'
#
loop_
_entity.id
_entity.type
_entity.pdbx_description
1 polymer ?
#
loop_
_entity_poly.entity_id
_entity_poly.type
_entity_poly.pdbx_seq_one_letter_code
_entity_poly.pdbx_strand_id
1 'polypeptide(L)'
;MSSIKYDKKRLNPVKSILVTQPQPKDNNSPFHRLAEKYELKVDFIPFIKIDPVSIKDFRKQKINILNHTAIIFTSRNAVDHFFRIAEGMNVSVPTDMKYFCISEQTANYLQKYIVIRKRKIFIGQRTIAELLDVMKDTMVKFPDEKYLFPCSNITRDTISEFLKENDCKYSEAIIYNTVPRDLKKLKKVFYDILVF
;
A
#
# COMPACT_ATOMS: atom_id res chain seq x y z
N MET A 1 28.59 19.20 -11.79
CA MET A 1 28.44 17.78 -11.41
C MET A 1 29.81 17.22 -11.04
N SER A 2 30.10 17.03 -9.75
CA SER A 2 31.38 16.49 -9.32
C SER A 2 31.34 14.98 -9.53
N SER A 3 32.21 14.47 -10.40
CA SER A 3 32.40 13.03 -10.59
C SER A 3 33.05 12.44 -9.33
N ILE A 4 32.31 11.62 -8.60
CA ILE A 4 32.88 10.86 -7.47
C ILE A 4 33.89 9.88 -8.07
N LYS A 5 35.18 10.11 -7.81
CA LYS A 5 36.26 9.16 -8.19
C LYS A 5 36.25 8.01 -7.18
N TYR A 6 35.83 6.85 -7.59
CA TYR A 6 35.94 5.62 -6.81
C TYR A 6 37.37 5.08 -6.89
N ASP A 7 37.98 4.78 -5.76
CA ASP A 7 39.24 4.05 -5.69
C ASP A 7 38.98 2.56 -5.97
N LYS A 8 39.25 2.12 -7.20
CA LYS A 8 39.03 0.74 -7.65
C LYS A 8 39.76 -0.33 -6.80
N LYS A 9 40.77 0.04 -6.03
CA LYS A 9 41.51 -0.88 -5.14
C LYS A 9 40.77 -1.23 -3.85
N ARG A 10 39.69 -0.50 -3.50
CA ARG A 10 38.90 -0.73 -2.28
C ARG A 10 37.55 -1.40 -2.52
N LEU A 11 37.21 -1.72 -3.77
CA LEU A 11 35.95 -2.36 -4.10
C LEU A 11 36.09 -3.87 -4.06
N ASN A 12 35.53 -4.51 -3.07
CA ASN A 12 35.31 -5.95 -3.10
C ASN A 12 34.27 -6.29 -4.18
N PRO A 13 34.51 -7.35 -4.99
CA PRO A 13 33.51 -7.76 -5.97
C PRO A 13 32.22 -8.21 -5.27
N VAL A 14 31.10 -7.65 -5.71
CA VAL A 14 29.77 -8.08 -5.26
C VAL A 14 29.47 -9.44 -5.86
N LYS A 15 29.05 -10.40 -5.01
CA LYS A 15 28.69 -11.77 -5.42
C LYS A 15 27.25 -12.13 -5.02
N SER A 16 26.71 -11.46 -4.01
CA SER A 16 25.42 -11.80 -3.45
C SER A 16 24.58 -10.58 -3.08
N ILE A 17 23.30 -10.65 -3.42
CA ILE A 17 22.30 -9.62 -3.12
C ILE A 17 21.12 -10.26 -2.40
N LEU A 18 20.70 -9.67 -1.29
CA LEU A 18 19.43 -9.99 -0.64
C LEU A 18 18.42 -8.88 -0.93
N VAL A 19 17.32 -9.25 -1.57
CA VAL A 19 16.17 -8.37 -1.76
C VAL A 19 15.13 -8.68 -0.68
N THR A 20 14.76 -7.67 0.13
CA THR A 20 13.86 -7.85 1.27
C THR A 20 12.38 -7.82 0.90
N GLN A 21 12.09 -7.85 -0.39
CA GLN A 21 10.75 -7.90 -0.98
C GLN A 21 10.39 -9.30 -1.45
N PRO A 22 9.10 -9.60 -1.68
CA PRO A 22 8.68 -10.86 -2.30
C PRO A 22 9.31 -11.03 -3.67
N GLN A 23 9.64 -12.29 -4.01
CA GLN A 23 10.15 -12.62 -5.35
C GLN A 23 9.16 -12.16 -6.43
N PRO A 24 9.62 -11.43 -7.46
CA PRO A 24 8.78 -11.08 -8.59
C PRO A 24 8.20 -12.33 -9.27
N LYS A 25 6.95 -12.27 -9.71
CA LYS A 25 6.31 -13.36 -10.46
C LYS A 25 6.87 -13.50 -11.89
N ASP A 26 7.43 -12.42 -12.41
CA ASP A 26 8.04 -12.37 -13.73
C ASP A 26 9.54 -12.68 -13.62
N ASN A 27 9.98 -13.70 -14.33
CA ASN A 27 11.40 -14.06 -14.42
C ASN A 27 12.24 -13.02 -15.18
N ASN A 28 11.63 -12.05 -15.83
CA ASN A 28 12.32 -10.96 -16.53
C ASN A 28 12.44 -9.67 -15.68
N SER A 29 12.39 -9.80 -14.37
CA SER A 29 12.55 -8.66 -13.47
C SER A 29 13.96 -8.04 -13.59
N PRO A 30 14.15 -6.76 -13.22
CA PRO A 30 15.47 -6.12 -13.19
C PRO A 30 16.49 -6.91 -12.36
N PHE A 31 16.07 -7.58 -11.30
CA PHE A 31 16.93 -8.39 -10.44
C PHE A 31 17.43 -9.66 -11.13
N HIS A 32 16.57 -10.35 -11.91
CA HIS A 32 16.98 -11.52 -12.68
C HIS A 32 18.00 -11.13 -13.77
N ARG A 33 17.74 -10.04 -14.49
CA ARG A 33 18.69 -9.52 -15.50
C ARG A 33 20.03 -9.12 -14.89
N LEU A 34 20.02 -8.58 -13.67
CA LEU A 34 21.22 -8.20 -12.94
C LEU A 34 22.02 -9.45 -12.52
N ALA A 35 21.29 -10.47 -12.01
CA ALA A 35 21.89 -11.75 -11.64
C ALA A 35 22.59 -12.42 -12.82
N GLU A 36 21.93 -12.50 -13.98
CA GLU A 36 22.51 -13.09 -15.21
C GLU A 36 23.69 -12.28 -15.74
N LYS A 37 23.53 -10.96 -15.85
CA LYS A 37 24.57 -10.09 -16.45
C LYS A 37 25.86 -10.07 -15.67
N TYR A 38 25.82 -10.19 -14.35
CA TYR A 38 26.99 -10.06 -13.46
C TYR A 38 27.29 -11.33 -12.66
N GLU A 39 26.65 -12.45 -13.00
CA GLU A 39 26.83 -13.75 -12.32
C GLU A 39 26.59 -13.65 -10.79
N LEU A 40 25.56 -12.89 -10.37
CA LEU A 40 25.28 -12.64 -8.97
C LEU A 40 24.26 -13.63 -8.42
N LYS A 41 24.46 -14.07 -7.18
CA LYS A 41 23.42 -14.73 -6.40
C LYS A 41 22.43 -13.69 -5.90
N VAL A 42 21.14 -13.78 -6.30
CA VAL A 42 20.08 -12.92 -5.82
C VAL A 42 19.04 -13.75 -5.07
N ASP A 43 18.92 -13.52 -3.77
CA ASP A 43 17.93 -14.16 -2.92
C ASP A 43 16.80 -13.16 -2.57
N PHE A 44 15.54 -13.64 -2.54
CA PHE A 44 14.37 -12.86 -2.15
C PHE A 44 13.83 -13.38 -0.82
N ILE A 45 13.96 -12.59 0.23
CA ILE A 45 13.47 -12.95 1.56
C ILE A 45 12.68 -11.75 2.10
N PRO A 46 11.35 -11.75 2.02
CA PRO A 46 10.55 -10.66 2.55
C PRO A 46 10.76 -10.48 4.05
N PHE A 47 11.09 -9.27 4.49
CA PHE A 47 11.28 -8.95 5.91
C PHE A 47 9.98 -8.65 6.63
N ILE A 48 8.94 -8.34 5.87
CA ILE A 48 7.60 -8.09 6.39
C ILE A 48 6.59 -9.06 5.75
N LYS A 49 5.50 -9.29 6.44
CA LYS A 49 4.30 -9.94 5.90
C LYS A 49 3.06 -9.12 6.21
N ILE A 50 2.05 -9.31 5.40
CA ILE A 50 0.73 -8.74 5.59
C ILE A 50 -0.16 -9.82 6.23
N ASP A 51 -0.63 -9.58 7.44
CA ASP A 51 -1.57 -10.44 8.15
C ASP A 51 -2.96 -9.80 8.10
N PRO A 52 -3.97 -10.46 7.55
CA PRO A 52 -5.32 -9.92 7.50
C PRO A 52 -5.93 -9.81 8.91
N VAL A 53 -6.59 -8.71 9.21
CA VAL A 53 -7.39 -8.58 10.44
C VAL A 53 -8.61 -9.50 10.32
N SER A 54 -8.89 -10.27 11.38
CA SER A 54 -10.07 -11.15 11.40
C SER A 54 -11.37 -10.34 11.42
N ILE A 55 -12.46 -10.93 10.93
CA ILE A 55 -13.79 -10.29 11.01
C ILE A 55 -14.18 -10.02 12.47
N LYS A 56 -13.84 -10.93 13.38
CA LYS A 56 -14.07 -10.76 14.83
C LYS A 56 -13.34 -9.53 15.38
N ASP A 57 -12.10 -9.31 14.98
CA ASP A 57 -11.30 -8.18 15.46
C ASP A 57 -11.73 -6.88 14.78
N PHE A 58 -12.12 -6.92 13.51
CA PHE A 58 -12.69 -5.76 12.83
C PHE A 58 -13.98 -5.27 13.52
N ARG A 59 -14.86 -6.17 13.94
CA ARG A 59 -16.09 -5.82 14.69
C ARG A 59 -15.80 -5.06 15.99
N LYS A 60 -14.66 -5.32 16.65
CA LYS A 60 -14.27 -4.59 17.86
C LYS A 60 -13.98 -3.12 17.60
N GLN A 61 -13.63 -2.74 16.38
CA GLN A 61 -13.40 -1.35 15.98
C GLN A 61 -14.70 -0.54 15.89
N LYS A 62 -15.89 -1.19 15.92
CA LYS A 62 -17.22 -0.58 15.88
C LYS A 62 -17.45 0.33 14.67
N ILE A 63 -16.77 0.04 13.55
CA ILE A 63 -16.90 0.78 12.30
C ILE A 63 -18.03 0.17 11.47
N ASN A 64 -19.01 1.00 11.11
CA ASN A 64 -20.03 0.63 10.14
C ASN A 64 -19.67 1.21 8.78
N ILE A 65 -19.36 0.33 7.81
CA ILE A 65 -19.00 0.73 6.45
C ILE A 65 -20.08 1.56 5.78
N LEU A 66 -21.36 1.23 6.03
CA LEU A 66 -22.52 1.91 5.42
C LEU A 66 -22.75 3.34 5.94
N ASN A 67 -22.10 3.73 7.04
CA ASN A 67 -22.16 5.10 7.54
C ASN A 67 -21.22 6.06 6.77
N HIS A 68 -20.47 5.57 5.80
CA HIS A 68 -19.51 6.33 5.02
C HIS A 68 -19.98 6.46 3.57
N THR A 69 -19.58 7.56 2.93
CA THR A 69 -19.95 7.89 1.55
C THR A 69 -18.76 7.89 0.62
N ALA A 70 -17.55 7.89 1.17
CA ALA A 70 -16.30 7.91 0.46
C ALA A 70 -15.26 6.97 1.11
N ILE A 71 -14.43 6.31 0.28
CA ILE A 71 -13.35 5.42 0.75
C ILE A 71 -12.03 5.89 0.16
N ILE A 72 -10.96 5.91 1.00
CA ILE A 72 -9.62 6.32 0.59
C ILE A 72 -8.72 5.07 0.47
N PHE A 73 -8.21 4.79 -0.72
CA PHE A 73 -7.32 3.66 -0.97
C PHE A 73 -5.90 4.11 -1.32
N THR A 74 -4.94 3.76 -0.48
CA THR A 74 -3.51 4.07 -0.68
C THR A 74 -2.72 2.89 -1.22
N SER A 75 -3.33 1.71 -1.37
CA SER A 75 -2.66 0.51 -1.90
C SER A 75 -3.66 -0.54 -2.39
N ARG A 76 -3.18 -1.47 -3.22
CA ARG A 76 -3.95 -2.65 -3.63
C ARG A 76 -4.28 -3.57 -2.45
N ASN A 77 -3.37 -3.68 -1.48
CA ASN A 77 -3.63 -4.45 -0.26
C ASN A 77 -4.82 -3.88 0.52
N ALA A 78 -4.93 -2.54 0.60
CA ALA A 78 -6.08 -1.90 1.23
C ALA A 78 -7.38 -2.24 0.49
N VAL A 79 -7.37 -2.27 -0.85
CA VAL A 79 -8.53 -2.68 -1.65
C VAL A 79 -8.91 -4.14 -1.36
N ASP A 80 -7.97 -5.09 -1.49
CA ASP A 80 -8.26 -6.51 -1.26
C ASP A 80 -8.80 -6.78 0.15
N HIS A 81 -8.16 -6.21 1.16
CA HIS A 81 -8.57 -6.46 2.55
C HIS A 81 -9.87 -5.73 2.91
N PHE A 82 -10.17 -4.58 2.32
CA PHE A 82 -11.44 -3.89 2.52
C PHE A 82 -12.61 -4.74 1.99
N PHE A 83 -12.52 -5.21 0.74
CA PHE A 83 -13.60 -6.02 0.16
C PHE A 83 -13.74 -7.38 0.86
N ARG A 84 -12.64 -7.99 1.31
CA ARG A 84 -12.68 -9.18 2.17
C ARG A 84 -13.43 -8.93 3.49
N ILE A 85 -13.23 -7.76 4.12
CA ILE A 85 -13.97 -7.38 5.34
C ILE A 85 -15.44 -7.14 5.01
N ALA A 86 -15.77 -6.40 3.95
CA ALA A 86 -17.14 -6.14 3.54
C ALA A 86 -17.91 -7.43 3.27
N GLU A 87 -17.30 -8.38 2.53
CA GLU A 87 -17.85 -9.72 2.28
C GLU A 87 -18.07 -10.51 3.58
N GLY A 88 -17.04 -10.60 4.44
CA GLY A 88 -17.13 -11.32 5.71
C GLY A 88 -18.09 -10.69 6.74
N MET A 89 -18.46 -9.42 6.54
CA MET A 89 -19.49 -8.71 7.31
C MET A 89 -20.87 -8.82 6.67
N ASN A 90 -21.00 -9.44 5.48
CA ASN A 90 -22.20 -9.47 4.63
C ASN A 90 -22.70 -8.04 4.28
N VAL A 91 -21.75 -7.13 4.02
CA VAL A 91 -22.04 -5.75 3.64
C VAL A 91 -21.86 -5.58 2.14
N SER A 92 -22.93 -5.22 1.45
CA SER A 92 -22.87 -4.75 0.05
C SER A 92 -22.49 -3.28 0.02
N VAL A 93 -21.33 -2.97 -0.57
CA VAL A 93 -20.86 -1.59 -0.70
C VAL A 93 -21.81 -0.82 -1.63
N PRO A 94 -22.35 0.34 -1.19
CA PRO A 94 -23.31 1.10 -1.98
C PRO A 94 -22.76 1.52 -3.35
N THR A 95 -23.63 1.49 -4.37
CA THR A 95 -23.24 1.86 -5.74
C THR A 95 -22.94 3.34 -5.91
N ASP A 96 -23.30 4.16 -4.95
CA ASP A 96 -23.02 5.62 -4.89
C ASP A 96 -21.75 5.96 -4.10
N MET A 97 -21.11 5.00 -3.49
CA MET A 97 -19.81 5.15 -2.83
C MET A 97 -18.78 5.82 -3.74
N LYS A 98 -18.10 6.83 -3.22
CA LYS A 98 -16.96 7.48 -3.89
C LYS A 98 -15.64 6.83 -3.48
N TYR A 99 -14.66 6.85 -4.37
CA TYR A 99 -13.36 6.23 -4.13
C TYR A 99 -12.24 7.21 -4.43
N PHE A 100 -11.40 7.46 -3.44
CA PHE A 100 -10.19 8.26 -3.56
C PHE A 100 -8.99 7.30 -3.62
N CYS A 101 -8.30 7.27 -4.73
CA CYS A 101 -7.22 6.33 -4.98
C CYS A 101 -5.89 7.08 -5.14
N ILE A 102 -4.84 6.60 -4.47
CA ILE A 102 -3.52 7.24 -4.53
C ILE A 102 -2.94 7.27 -5.95
N SER A 103 -3.35 6.34 -6.82
CA SER A 103 -2.85 6.24 -8.20
C SER A 103 -3.87 5.58 -9.11
N GLU A 104 -3.68 5.78 -10.41
CA GLU A 104 -4.45 5.10 -11.46
C GLU A 104 -4.37 3.57 -11.35
N GLN A 105 -3.21 3.03 -10.98
CA GLN A 105 -3.05 1.58 -10.77
C GLN A 105 -3.95 1.06 -9.64
N THR A 106 -4.12 1.82 -8.56
CA THR A 106 -5.02 1.46 -7.46
C THR A 106 -6.49 1.59 -7.89
N ALA A 107 -6.82 2.64 -8.63
CA ALA A 107 -8.16 2.85 -9.18
C ALA A 107 -8.57 1.74 -10.16
N ASN A 108 -7.68 1.38 -11.09
CA ASN A 108 -7.92 0.29 -12.03
C ASN A 108 -8.06 -1.07 -11.32
N TYR A 109 -7.37 -1.27 -10.21
CA TYR A 109 -7.47 -2.50 -9.41
C TYR A 109 -8.86 -2.69 -8.78
N LEU A 110 -9.60 -1.60 -8.53
CA LEU A 110 -10.99 -1.67 -8.04
C LEU A 110 -11.93 -2.44 -8.99
N GLN A 111 -11.62 -2.55 -10.29
CA GLN A 111 -12.43 -3.32 -11.26
C GLN A 111 -12.62 -4.79 -10.86
N LYS A 112 -11.72 -5.31 -10.03
CA LYS A 112 -11.84 -6.67 -9.49
C LYS A 112 -13.07 -6.83 -8.60
N TYR A 113 -13.58 -5.75 -8.02
CA TYR A 113 -14.62 -5.77 -6.99
C TYR A 113 -15.87 -4.97 -7.34
N ILE A 114 -15.73 -3.93 -8.17
CA ILE A 114 -16.82 -3.02 -8.52
C ILE A 114 -16.85 -2.70 -10.01
N VAL A 115 -18.02 -2.31 -10.50
CA VAL A 115 -18.17 -1.68 -11.81
C VAL A 115 -17.71 -0.23 -11.70
N ILE A 116 -16.62 0.11 -12.39
CA ILE A 116 -16.04 1.45 -12.36
C ILE A 116 -16.99 2.48 -12.99
N ARG A 117 -17.27 3.54 -12.22
CA ARG A 117 -17.98 4.73 -12.68
C ARG A 117 -17.05 5.93 -12.55
N LYS A 118 -16.51 6.44 -13.64
CA LYS A 118 -15.51 7.53 -13.65
C LYS A 118 -15.86 8.72 -12.75
N ARG A 119 -17.13 9.14 -12.70
CA ARG A 119 -17.59 10.26 -11.85
C ARG A 119 -17.49 10.04 -10.35
N LYS A 120 -17.19 8.83 -9.91
CA LYS A 120 -17.09 8.44 -8.49
C LYS A 120 -15.69 8.03 -8.06
N ILE A 121 -14.73 8.10 -8.98
CA ILE A 121 -13.34 7.73 -8.72
C ILE A 121 -12.47 8.95 -8.90
N PHE A 122 -11.77 9.31 -7.84
CA PHE A 122 -10.87 10.45 -7.74
C PHE A 122 -9.47 9.91 -7.55
N ILE A 123 -8.54 10.35 -8.39
CA ILE A 123 -7.22 9.70 -8.52
C ILE A 123 -6.13 10.73 -8.27
N GLY A 124 -5.27 10.46 -7.28
CA GLY A 124 -3.97 11.11 -7.14
C GLY A 124 -2.98 10.58 -8.20
N GLN A 125 -1.86 11.26 -8.39
CA GLN A 125 -0.90 10.81 -9.42
C GLN A 125 -0.02 9.66 -8.93
N ARG A 126 0.50 9.70 -7.70
CA ARG A 126 1.25 8.59 -7.04
C ARG A 126 1.58 8.87 -5.58
N THR A 127 1.48 10.12 -5.13
CA THR A 127 1.86 10.53 -3.78
C THR A 127 0.64 10.84 -2.92
N ILE A 128 0.82 10.83 -1.61
CA ILE A 128 -0.24 11.22 -0.67
C ILE A 128 -0.59 12.70 -0.88
N ALA A 129 0.40 13.58 -1.07
CA ALA A 129 0.17 15.01 -1.27
C ALA A 129 -0.77 15.27 -2.45
N GLU A 130 -0.52 14.66 -3.60
CA GLU A 130 -1.37 14.78 -4.79
C GLU A 130 -2.79 14.23 -4.56
N LEU A 131 -2.93 13.16 -3.76
CA LEU A 131 -4.24 12.65 -3.37
C LEU A 131 -4.99 13.65 -2.49
N LEU A 132 -4.29 14.29 -1.55
CA LEU A 132 -4.87 15.31 -0.68
C LEU A 132 -5.32 16.55 -1.45
N ASP A 133 -4.58 16.97 -2.49
CA ASP A 133 -4.99 18.06 -3.38
C ASP A 133 -6.30 17.72 -4.11
N VAL A 134 -6.41 16.51 -4.67
CA VAL A 134 -7.65 16.02 -5.29
C VAL A 134 -8.80 15.97 -4.28
N MET A 135 -8.52 15.59 -3.03
CA MET A 135 -9.52 15.58 -1.95
C MET A 135 -10.00 16.99 -1.62
N LYS A 136 -9.11 17.99 -1.52
CA LYS A 136 -9.47 19.40 -1.29
C LYS A 136 -10.45 19.91 -2.35
N ASP A 137 -10.13 19.70 -3.63
CA ASP A 137 -10.99 20.12 -4.74
C ASP A 137 -12.36 19.44 -4.71
N THR A 138 -12.40 18.21 -4.21
CA THR A 138 -13.62 17.42 -4.13
C THR A 138 -14.47 17.83 -2.94
N MET A 139 -13.87 18.18 -1.80
CA MET A 139 -14.57 18.65 -0.59
C MET A 139 -15.38 19.91 -0.83
N VAL A 140 -14.89 20.81 -1.69
CA VAL A 140 -15.65 22.00 -2.09
C VAL A 140 -16.95 21.63 -2.82
N LYS A 141 -16.93 20.56 -3.62
CA LYS A 141 -18.10 20.09 -4.38
C LYS A 141 -19.03 19.19 -3.58
N PHE A 142 -18.49 18.48 -2.61
CA PHE A 142 -19.18 17.48 -1.79
C PHE A 142 -18.78 17.65 -0.31
N PRO A 143 -19.29 18.68 0.37
CA PRO A 143 -18.84 19.03 1.74
C PRO A 143 -19.30 18.03 2.82
N ASP A 144 -20.33 17.23 2.54
CA ASP A 144 -20.93 16.31 3.54
C ASP A 144 -20.37 14.88 3.47
N GLU A 145 -19.26 14.67 2.75
CA GLU A 145 -18.68 13.32 2.64
C GLU A 145 -18.20 12.80 4.00
N LYS A 146 -18.45 11.52 4.22
CA LYS A 146 -17.96 10.77 5.37
C LYS A 146 -16.94 9.77 4.88
N TYR A 147 -15.69 9.99 5.26
CA TYR A 147 -14.55 9.23 4.74
C TYR A 147 -14.29 7.98 5.55
N LEU A 148 -14.11 6.84 4.88
CA LEU A 148 -13.52 5.64 5.45
C LEU A 148 -12.10 5.50 4.92
N PHE A 149 -11.14 5.34 5.82
CA PHE A 149 -9.74 5.12 5.47
C PHE A 149 -9.29 3.71 5.89
N PRO A 150 -9.42 2.71 5.01
CA PRO A 150 -8.87 1.38 5.23
C PRO A 150 -7.34 1.42 5.21
N CYS A 151 -6.72 1.04 6.33
CA CYS A 151 -5.28 1.16 6.52
C CYS A 151 -4.68 -0.06 7.23
N SER A 152 -3.37 -0.08 7.40
CA SER A 152 -2.68 -1.04 8.24
C SER A 152 -2.51 -0.51 9.67
N ASN A 153 -2.13 -1.41 10.58
CA ASN A 153 -1.71 -1.03 11.94
C ASN A 153 -0.48 -0.10 11.97
N ILE A 154 0.28 -0.05 10.87
CA ILE A 154 1.41 0.87 10.68
C ILE A 154 1.05 1.77 9.51
N THR A 155 0.52 2.94 9.79
CA THR A 155 0.20 3.97 8.80
C THR A 155 0.80 5.31 9.22
N ARG A 156 0.95 6.23 8.26
CA ARG A 156 1.34 7.62 8.56
C ARG A 156 0.08 8.43 8.81
N ASP A 157 0.12 9.33 9.75
CA ASP A 157 -1.03 10.14 10.18
C ASP A 157 -1.44 11.22 9.17
N THR A 158 -0.66 11.40 8.08
CA THR A 158 -0.83 12.48 7.10
C THR A 158 -2.26 12.61 6.53
N ILE A 159 -2.93 11.48 6.24
CA ILE A 159 -4.32 11.51 5.74
C ILE A 159 -5.29 11.87 6.86
N SER A 160 -5.09 11.30 8.03
CA SER A 160 -5.94 11.51 9.20
C SER A 160 -5.82 12.93 9.73
N GLU A 161 -4.59 13.47 9.78
CA GLU A 161 -4.32 14.87 10.12
C GLU A 161 -5.03 15.80 9.14
N PHE A 162 -4.87 15.56 7.83
CA PHE A 162 -5.54 16.34 6.80
C PHE A 162 -7.07 16.33 6.94
N LEU A 163 -7.68 15.17 7.17
CA LEU A 163 -9.14 15.05 7.35
C LEU A 163 -9.60 15.78 8.61
N LYS A 164 -8.82 15.73 9.69
CA LYS A 164 -9.08 16.44 10.93
C LYS A 164 -8.94 17.96 10.77
N GLU A 165 -7.90 18.44 10.10
CA GLU A 165 -7.68 19.87 9.83
C GLU A 165 -8.77 20.51 8.96
N ASN A 166 -9.44 19.70 8.14
CA ASN A 166 -10.55 20.14 7.30
C ASN A 166 -11.95 19.80 7.88
N ASP A 167 -12.03 19.49 9.18
CA ASP A 167 -13.28 19.19 9.91
C ASP A 167 -14.11 18.05 9.26
N CYS A 168 -13.46 17.13 8.55
CA CYS A 168 -14.14 16.03 7.88
C CYS A 168 -14.55 14.93 8.87
N LYS A 169 -15.74 14.36 8.65
CA LYS A 169 -16.15 13.14 9.35
C LYS A 169 -15.41 11.94 8.72
N TYR A 170 -14.64 11.23 9.54
CA TYR A 170 -13.89 10.06 9.04
C TYR A 170 -13.76 8.95 10.07
N SER A 171 -13.42 7.77 9.59
CA SER A 171 -13.00 6.62 10.39
C SER A 171 -11.79 5.95 9.76
N GLU A 172 -10.80 5.62 10.60
CA GLU A 172 -9.69 4.75 10.20
C GLU A 172 -10.06 3.30 10.48
N ALA A 173 -9.95 2.46 9.47
CA ALA A 173 -10.28 1.05 9.57
C ALA A 173 -9.00 0.22 9.42
N ILE A 174 -8.49 -0.34 10.53
CA ILE A 174 -7.35 -1.27 10.47
C ILE A 174 -7.86 -2.60 9.93
N ILE A 175 -7.47 -2.93 8.70
CA ILE A 175 -7.98 -4.10 7.97
C ILE A 175 -6.92 -5.17 7.70
N TYR A 176 -5.65 -4.85 7.90
CA TYR A 176 -4.52 -5.77 7.91
C TYR A 176 -3.40 -5.25 8.81
N ASN A 177 -2.53 -6.16 9.24
CA ASN A 177 -1.34 -5.82 9.99
C ASN A 177 -0.10 -6.03 9.13
N THR A 178 0.79 -5.05 9.15
CA THR A 178 2.16 -5.21 8.65
C THR A 178 3.02 -5.66 9.82
N VAL A 179 3.55 -6.87 9.73
CA VAL A 179 4.33 -7.47 10.82
C VAL A 179 5.68 -7.99 10.31
N PRO A 180 6.74 -7.94 11.16
CA PRO A 180 8.02 -8.50 10.77
C PRO A 180 7.94 -10.02 10.59
N ARG A 181 8.74 -10.55 9.67
CA ARG A 181 8.96 -12.00 9.56
C ARG A 181 10.05 -12.46 10.51
N ASP A 182 10.01 -13.75 10.87
CA ASP A 182 11.12 -14.38 11.60
C ASP A 182 12.33 -14.54 10.66
N LEU A 183 13.39 -13.80 10.95
CA LEU A 183 14.62 -13.78 10.18
C LEU A 183 15.75 -14.62 10.82
N LYS A 184 15.42 -15.51 11.79
CA LYS A 184 16.44 -16.33 12.48
C LYS A 184 17.32 -17.13 11.52
N LYS A 185 16.80 -17.56 10.39
CA LYS A 185 17.55 -18.29 9.36
C LYS A 185 18.65 -17.46 8.70
N LEU A 186 18.57 -16.11 8.78
CA LEU A 186 19.58 -15.20 8.22
C LEU A 186 20.77 -14.94 9.15
N LYS A 187 20.73 -15.34 10.42
CA LYS A 187 21.78 -15.05 11.41
C LYS A 187 23.20 -15.51 11.02
N LYS A 188 23.34 -16.45 10.08
CA LYS A 188 24.63 -17.01 9.63
C LYS A 188 24.90 -16.82 8.15
N VAL A 189 24.09 -15.99 7.47
CA VAL A 189 24.22 -15.76 6.02
C VAL A 189 24.64 -14.31 5.81
N PHE A 190 25.69 -14.11 5.01
CA PHE A 190 26.19 -12.79 4.65
C PHE A 190 25.83 -12.49 3.20
N TYR A 191 25.41 -11.28 2.95
CA TYR A 191 25.19 -10.73 1.61
C TYR A 191 25.99 -9.45 1.44
N ASP A 192 26.53 -9.25 0.24
CA ASP A 192 27.32 -8.06 -0.07
C ASP A 192 26.44 -6.81 -0.19
N ILE A 193 25.17 -7.00 -0.63
CA ILE A 193 24.19 -5.90 -0.78
C ILE A 193 22.84 -6.33 -0.20
N LEU A 194 22.21 -5.39 0.52
CA LEU A 194 20.81 -5.48 0.94
C LEU A 194 19.99 -4.44 0.16
N VAL A 195 18.85 -4.88 -0.41
CA VAL A 195 17.91 -4.04 -1.13
C VAL A 195 16.55 -4.06 -0.40
N PHE A 196 16.07 -2.89 -0.01
CA PHE A 196 14.81 -2.68 0.71
C PHE A 196 13.67 -2.23 -0.21
#